data_5ff7da28a2eab30b438ba2769804639e
#
_entry.id   5ff7da28a2eab30b438ba2769804639e
#
_cell.length_a   1.000
_cell.length_b   1.000
_cell.length_c   1.000
_cell.angle_alpha   90.00
_cell.angle_beta   90.00
_cell.angle_gamma   90.00
#
_symmetry.space_group_name_H-M   'P 1'
#
loop_
_entity.id
_entity.type
_entity.pdbx_description
1 polymer ?
#
loop_
_entity_poly.entity_id
_entity_poly.type
_entity_poly.pdbx_seq_one_letter_code
_entity_poly.pdbx_strand_id
1 'polypeptide(L)'
;MATKKIAQTVITEDKFYTIAAANGKVVEVKDYNTENGAQIQLWDNANAEWQQWSFVRAGEGVYRIKNRFTGKMMDLDCSGVTDGTHVHQWEGANASSQLWIVEPANDGRVKIKSNLAGKCLDLVNMNTENGAVLQIWADVNGDNQYWTINEVTRKPKTSATNFSGVFVVNAV
;
A
#
# COMPACT_ATOMS: atom_id res chain seq x y z
N MET A 1 27.79 17.11 -14.32
CA MET A 1 27.08 15.87 -14.73
C MET A 1 25.71 15.80 -14.10
N ALA A 2 24.69 15.64 -14.93
CA ALA A 2 23.31 15.56 -14.43
C ALA A 2 23.07 14.17 -13.81
N THR A 3 22.54 14.13 -12.60
CA THR A 3 22.13 12.90 -11.96
C THR A 3 20.81 12.42 -12.58
N LYS A 4 20.71 11.16 -12.93
CA LYS A 4 19.49 10.61 -13.48
C LYS A 4 18.41 10.62 -12.39
N LYS A 5 17.33 11.34 -12.63
CA LYS A 5 16.23 11.45 -11.69
C LYS A 5 15.31 10.24 -11.82
N ILE A 6 15.03 9.58 -10.71
CA ILE A 6 14.06 8.47 -10.67
C ILE A 6 12.66 9.06 -10.66
N ALA A 7 11.84 8.67 -11.63
CA ALA A 7 10.48 9.19 -11.75
C ALA A 7 9.57 8.66 -10.64
N GLN A 8 8.66 9.50 -10.18
CA GLN A 8 7.60 9.09 -9.27
C GLN A 8 6.58 8.24 -10.01
N THR A 9 6.02 7.24 -9.32
CA THR A 9 4.91 6.45 -9.84
C THR A 9 3.66 7.34 -9.91
N VAL A 10 3.00 7.34 -11.06
CA VAL A 10 1.72 8.03 -11.21
C VAL A 10 0.62 7.09 -10.72
N ILE A 11 -0.14 7.55 -9.71
CA ILE A 11 -1.22 6.77 -9.11
C ILE A 11 -2.51 7.06 -9.85
N THR A 12 -3.17 5.98 -10.34
CA THR A 12 -4.49 6.08 -10.96
C THR A 12 -5.46 5.15 -10.23
N GLU A 13 -6.73 5.56 -10.11
CA GLU A 13 -7.71 4.88 -9.25
C GLU A 13 -8.06 3.47 -9.69
N ASP A 14 -7.93 3.17 -10.98
CA ASP A 14 -8.34 1.88 -11.55
C ASP A 14 -7.21 0.84 -11.57
N LYS A 15 -6.09 1.14 -10.94
CA LYS A 15 -4.92 0.26 -10.92
C LYS A 15 -4.61 -0.22 -9.52
N PHE A 16 -3.82 -1.29 -9.45
CA PHE A 16 -3.35 -1.84 -8.18
C PHE A 16 -1.85 -1.64 -8.03
N TYR A 17 -1.42 -1.49 -6.79
CA TYR A 17 -0.04 -1.16 -6.47
C TYR A 17 0.43 -1.99 -5.27
N THR A 18 1.72 -2.27 -5.22
CA THR A 18 2.37 -2.68 -3.98
C THR A 18 2.96 -1.45 -3.30
N ILE A 19 3.03 -1.50 -1.99
CA ILE A 19 3.69 -0.49 -1.16
C ILE A 19 4.91 -1.19 -0.57
N ALA A 20 6.10 -0.83 -1.04
CA ALA A 20 7.32 -1.57 -0.71
C ALA A 20 8.24 -0.77 0.20
N ALA A 21 8.84 -1.48 1.16
CA ALA A 21 9.94 -0.95 1.97
C ALA A 21 11.25 -0.98 1.16
N ALA A 22 12.31 -0.42 1.74
CA ALA A 22 13.61 -0.31 1.08
C ALA A 22 14.19 -1.67 0.66
N ASN A 23 13.88 -2.73 1.40
CA ASN A 23 14.38 -4.08 1.08
C ASN A 23 13.49 -4.85 0.08
N GLY A 24 12.46 -4.22 -0.45
CA GLY A 24 11.56 -4.83 -1.43
C GLY A 24 10.40 -5.61 -0.85
N LYS A 25 10.35 -5.80 0.47
CA LYS A 25 9.18 -6.41 1.12
C LYS A 25 7.99 -5.45 1.04
N VAL A 26 6.79 -6.00 1.07
CA VAL A 26 5.58 -5.23 0.79
C VAL A 26 4.60 -5.25 1.95
N VAL A 27 3.79 -4.20 2.00
CA VAL A 27 2.71 -4.03 2.98
C VAL A 27 1.56 -4.96 2.62
N GLU A 28 1.11 -5.75 3.58
CA GLU A 28 0.04 -6.72 3.35
C GLU A 28 -0.93 -6.80 4.54
N VAL A 29 -2.08 -7.42 4.29
CA VAL A 29 -2.97 -7.85 5.37
C VAL A 29 -2.47 -9.20 5.88
N LYS A 30 -2.22 -9.28 7.18
CA LYS A 30 -1.68 -10.49 7.82
C LYS A 30 -2.59 -11.69 7.56
N ASP A 31 -1.97 -12.78 7.09
CA ASP A 31 -2.65 -14.07 6.87
C ASP A 31 -3.90 -13.95 5.98
N TYR A 32 -3.88 -13.02 5.03
CA TYR A 32 -5.04 -12.73 4.15
C TYR A 32 -6.37 -12.68 4.91
N ASN A 33 -6.32 -12.17 6.14
CA ASN A 33 -7.47 -12.06 7.04
C ASN A 33 -8.48 -11.05 6.49
N THR A 34 -9.75 -11.41 6.45
CA THR A 34 -10.81 -10.54 5.89
C THR A 34 -11.58 -9.77 6.96
N GLU A 35 -11.23 -9.94 8.23
CA GLU A 35 -11.97 -9.33 9.35
C GLU A 35 -11.57 -7.86 9.58
N ASN A 36 -12.49 -7.10 10.14
CA ASN A 36 -12.17 -5.76 10.65
C ASN A 36 -11.15 -5.90 11.77
N GLY A 37 -10.16 -5.01 11.79
CA GLY A 37 -9.10 -5.03 12.79
C GLY A 37 -7.92 -5.94 12.44
N ALA A 38 -7.95 -6.62 11.30
CA ALA A 38 -6.82 -7.46 10.89
C ALA A 38 -5.57 -6.60 10.76
N GLN A 39 -4.47 -7.11 11.29
CA GLN A 39 -3.18 -6.41 11.30
C GLN A 39 -2.64 -6.23 9.91
N ILE A 40 -2.02 -5.09 9.67
CA ILE A 40 -1.24 -4.82 8.46
C ILE A 40 0.23 -4.96 8.84
N GLN A 41 0.97 -5.69 8.02
CA GLN A 41 2.35 -6.04 8.28
C GLN A 41 3.19 -5.99 7.01
N LEU A 42 4.49 -6.18 7.16
CA LEU A 42 5.44 -6.33 6.05
C LEU A 42 5.68 -7.81 5.78
N TRP A 43 5.81 -8.20 4.52
CA TRP A 43 6.11 -9.58 4.14
C TRP A 43 6.79 -9.62 2.78
N ASP A 44 7.45 -10.74 2.49
CA ASP A 44 7.99 -10.98 1.15
C ASP A 44 6.91 -10.83 0.10
N ASN A 45 7.25 -10.24 -1.04
CA ASN A 45 6.30 -10.07 -2.12
C ASN A 45 6.02 -11.41 -2.79
N ALA A 46 4.85 -11.97 -2.54
CA ALA A 46 4.37 -13.22 -3.11
C ALA A 46 3.45 -12.97 -4.33
N ASN A 47 3.36 -11.74 -4.78
CA ASN A 47 2.47 -11.34 -5.86
C ASN A 47 0.99 -11.71 -5.58
N ALA A 48 0.60 -11.62 -4.32
CA ALA A 48 -0.73 -12.00 -3.83
C ALA A 48 -1.65 -10.79 -3.73
N GLU A 49 -2.95 -11.01 -3.90
CA GLU A 49 -3.92 -9.89 -3.91
C GLU A 49 -4.01 -9.16 -2.57
N TRP A 50 -3.76 -9.85 -1.45
CA TRP A 50 -3.77 -9.19 -0.13
C TRP A 50 -2.52 -8.31 0.10
N GLN A 51 -1.59 -8.30 -0.84
CA GLN A 51 -0.42 -7.43 -0.87
C GLN A 51 -0.58 -6.26 -1.84
N GLN A 52 -1.76 -6.10 -2.40
CA GLN A 52 -1.99 -5.12 -3.45
C GLN A 52 -3.12 -4.18 -3.05
N TRP A 53 -2.95 -2.93 -3.42
CA TRP A 53 -3.80 -1.84 -2.93
C TRP A 53 -4.22 -0.93 -4.08
N SER A 54 -5.43 -0.41 -4.01
CA SER A 54 -5.86 0.67 -4.89
C SER A 54 -5.94 1.95 -4.06
N PHE A 55 -5.73 3.07 -4.73
CA PHE A 55 -5.74 4.39 -4.09
C PHE A 55 -6.97 5.13 -4.59
N VAL A 56 -7.99 5.21 -3.74
CA VAL A 56 -9.26 5.88 -4.07
C VAL A 56 -9.14 7.34 -3.68
N ARG A 57 -9.18 8.23 -4.66
CA ARG A 57 -8.96 9.65 -4.42
C ARG A 57 -10.09 10.25 -3.58
N ALA A 58 -9.73 10.95 -2.51
CA ALA A 58 -10.67 11.61 -1.62
C ALA A 58 -10.47 13.14 -1.61
N GLY A 59 -9.40 13.61 -2.24
CA GLY A 59 -9.06 15.02 -2.35
C GLY A 59 -7.74 15.13 -3.06
N GLU A 60 -7.22 16.32 -3.22
CA GLU A 60 -5.94 16.52 -3.89
C GLU A 60 -4.81 15.95 -3.02
N GLY A 61 -4.14 14.90 -3.52
CA GLY A 61 -3.09 14.21 -2.78
C GLY A 61 -3.57 13.37 -1.61
N VAL A 62 -4.89 13.24 -1.43
CA VAL A 62 -5.51 12.50 -0.32
C VAL A 62 -6.24 11.29 -0.86
N TYR A 63 -6.01 10.13 -0.24
CA TYR A 63 -6.53 8.86 -0.72
C TYR A 63 -7.06 8.00 0.43
N ARG A 64 -8.04 7.13 0.09
CA ARG A 64 -8.30 5.91 0.84
C ARG A 64 -7.49 4.81 0.20
N ILE A 65 -6.84 3.99 1.01
CA ILE A 65 -5.97 2.91 0.52
C ILE A 65 -6.71 1.60 0.76
N LYS A 66 -7.19 1.01 -0.34
CA LYS A 66 -8.11 -0.12 -0.31
C LYS A 66 -7.40 -1.40 -0.69
N ASN A 67 -7.55 -2.44 0.14
CA ASN A 67 -6.94 -3.73 -0.14
C ASN A 67 -7.66 -4.44 -1.29
N ARG A 68 -6.89 -4.96 -2.23
CA ARG A 68 -7.46 -5.62 -3.42
C ARG A 68 -8.24 -6.89 -3.06
N PHE A 69 -7.76 -7.65 -2.09
CA PHE A 69 -8.36 -8.92 -1.71
C PHE A 69 -9.58 -8.74 -0.81
N THR A 70 -9.44 -7.93 0.24
CA THR A 70 -10.48 -7.80 1.27
C THR A 70 -11.51 -6.71 0.96
N GLY A 71 -11.13 -5.73 0.13
CA GLY A 71 -11.95 -4.56 -0.11
C GLY A 71 -12.01 -3.59 1.05
N LYS A 72 -11.25 -3.85 2.12
CA LYS A 72 -11.23 -3.00 3.31
C LYS A 72 -10.13 -1.95 3.20
N MET A 73 -10.22 -0.93 4.04
CA MET A 73 -9.37 0.25 4.00
C MET A 73 -8.26 0.18 5.03
N MET A 74 -7.09 0.72 4.68
CA MET A 74 -6.04 1.01 5.64
C MET A 74 -6.56 2.06 6.62
N ASP A 75 -6.48 1.78 7.91
CA ASP A 75 -7.18 2.54 8.94
C ASP A 75 -6.32 2.64 10.20
N LEU A 76 -6.48 3.73 10.94
CA LEU A 76 -5.83 3.89 12.24
C LEU A 76 -6.66 3.24 13.33
N ASP A 77 -6.04 2.38 14.11
CA ASP A 77 -6.70 1.70 15.23
C ASP A 77 -7.29 2.73 16.18
N CYS A 78 -8.60 2.62 16.44
CA CYS A 78 -9.36 3.51 17.31
C CYS A 78 -9.20 4.99 16.97
N SER A 79 -8.97 5.33 15.72
CA SER A 79 -8.73 6.72 15.28
C SER A 79 -7.60 7.40 16.08
N GLY A 80 -6.59 6.61 16.47
CA GLY A 80 -5.46 7.10 17.25
C GLY A 80 -4.60 8.08 16.46
N VAL A 81 -4.02 9.04 17.18
CA VAL A 81 -3.21 10.10 16.58
C VAL A 81 -1.83 10.21 17.22
N THR A 82 -1.51 9.34 18.16
CA THR A 82 -0.23 9.36 18.87
C THR A 82 0.80 8.50 18.15
N ASP A 83 2.09 8.80 18.40
CA ASP A 83 3.16 7.96 17.92
C ASP A 83 2.95 6.53 18.44
N GLY A 84 3.06 5.56 17.53
CA GLY A 84 2.86 4.15 17.87
C GLY A 84 1.46 3.62 17.65
N THR A 85 0.50 4.48 17.21
CA THR A 85 -0.82 3.98 16.83
C THR A 85 -0.68 2.97 15.70
N HIS A 86 -1.22 1.77 15.89
CA HIS A 86 -1.13 0.70 14.89
C HIS A 86 -2.04 0.98 13.70
N VAL A 87 -1.62 0.45 12.58
CA VAL A 87 -2.39 0.50 11.34
C VAL A 87 -2.99 -0.88 11.12
N HIS A 88 -4.28 -0.92 10.87
CA HIS A 88 -5.01 -2.15 10.61
C HIS A 88 -5.91 -1.95 9.39
N GLN A 89 -6.71 -2.96 9.05
CA GLN A 89 -7.75 -2.78 8.05
C GLN A 89 -9.12 -2.65 8.74
N TRP A 90 -9.98 -1.93 8.11
CA TRP A 90 -11.37 -1.79 8.55
C TRP A 90 -12.27 -1.56 7.34
N GLU A 91 -13.54 -1.95 7.46
CA GLU A 91 -14.50 -1.67 6.40
C GLU A 91 -14.54 -0.18 6.07
N GLY A 92 -14.83 0.15 4.82
CA GLY A 92 -14.87 1.54 4.38
C GLY A 92 -15.89 2.34 5.16
N ALA A 93 -15.44 3.46 5.71
CA ALA A 93 -16.27 4.39 6.45
C ALA A 93 -15.90 5.81 6.03
N ASN A 94 -16.80 6.75 6.24
CA ASN A 94 -16.52 8.15 5.96
C ASN A 94 -15.77 8.75 7.15
N ALA A 95 -14.58 8.18 7.45
CA ALA A 95 -13.80 8.50 8.64
C ALA A 95 -12.43 9.02 8.25
N SER A 96 -11.98 10.06 8.97
CA SER A 96 -10.67 10.67 8.74
C SER A 96 -9.52 9.71 9.03
N SER A 97 -9.75 8.70 9.88
CA SER A 97 -8.75 7.67 10.18
C SER A 97 -8.40 6.80 8.97
N GLN A 98 -9.18 6.89 7.90
CA GLN A 98 -8.96 6.14 6.66
C GLN A 98 -8.43 7.02 5.53
N LEU A 99 -8.06 8.26 5.83
CA LEU A 99 -7.53 9.19 4.83
C LEU A 99 -6.02 9.31 4.96
N TRP A 100 -5.34 9.18 3.83
CA TRP A 100 -3.89 9.18 3.75
C TRP A 100 -3.40 10.17 2.70
N ILE A 101 -2.32 10.87 3.03
CA ILE A 101 -1.66 11.80 2.12
C ILE A 101 -0.43 11.08 1.55
N VAL A 102 -0.32 11.05 0.23
CA VAL A 102 0.87 10.52 -0.44
C VAL A 102 1.74 11.71 -0.83
N GLU A 103 2.89 11.83 -0.19
CA GLU A 103 3.80 12.96 -0.33
C GLU A 103 5.06 12.53 -1.07
N PRO A 104 5.34 13.09 -2.25
CA PRO A 104 6.55 12.74 -2.98
C PRO A 104 7.81 13.01 -2.16
N ALA A 105 8.76 12.10 -2.26
CA ALA A 105 10.07 12.24 -1.63
C ALA A 105 11.15 12.02 -2.70
N ASN A 106 12.41 11.94 -2.30
CA ASN A 106 13.51 11.74 -3.25
C ASN A 106 13.58 10.28 -3.73
N ASP A 107 14.26 10.09 -4.85
CA ASP A 107 14.54 8.77 -5.46
C ASP A 107 13.28 7.95 -5.79
N GLY A 108 12.21 8.64 -6.23
CA GLY A 108 10.97 7.97 -6.60
C GLY A 108 10.16 7.45 -5.43
N ARG A 109 10.62 7.69 -4.20
CA ARG A 109 9.94 7.24 -2.99
C ARG A 109 8.89 8.25 -2.55
N VAL A 110 8.04 7.81 -1.63
CA VAL A 110 7.01 8.66 -1.04
C VAL A 110 7.02 8.47 0.48
N LYS A 111 6.45 9.46 1.17
CA LYS A 111 5.95 9.28 2.53
C LYS A 111 4.44 9.14 2.45
N ILE A 112 3.87 8.28 3.27
CA ILE A 112 2.43 8.10 3.37
C ILE A 112 2.03 8.57 4.75
N LYS A 113 1.32 9.68 4.82
CA LYS A 113 0.99 10.32 6.10
C LYS A 113 -0.50 10.20 6.39
N SER A 114 -0.83 9.94 7.64
CA SER A 114 -2.22 10.01 8.08
C SER A 114 -2.71 11.45 7.94
N ASN A 115 -3.84 11.62 7.26
CA ASN A 115 -4.48 12.93 7.16
C ASN A 115 -4.98 13.41 8.53
N LEU A 116 -5.41 12.49 9.36
CA LEU A 116 -5.93 12.80 10.70
C LEU A 116 -4.80 13.23 11.66
N ALA A 117 -3.70 12.47 11.68
CA ALA A 117 -2.63 12.66 12.65
C ALA A 117 -1.43 13.44 12.12
N GLY A 118 -1.26 13.55 10.79
CA GLY A 118 -0.09 14.19 10.17
C GLY A 118 1.19 13.40 10.34
N LYS A 119 1.12 12.14 10.76
CA LYS A 119 2.26 11.27 11.02
C LYS A 119 2.47 10.26 9.91
N CYS A 120 3.69 9.76 9.79
CA CYS A 120 4.11 8.86 8.73
C CYS A 120 3.74 7.41 9.01
N LEU A 121 3.33 6.70 7.97
CA LEU A 121 3.32 5.24 7.97
C LEU A 121 4.76 4.76 8.19
N ASP A 122 4.96 3.87 9.15
CA ASP A 122 6.25 3.61 9.77
C ASP A 122 6.34 2.15 10.20
N LEU A 123 7.53 1.57 10.11
CA LEU A 123 7.77 0.21 10.62
C LEU A 123 8.23 0.30 12.07
N VAL A 124 7.54 -0.40 12.95
CA VAL A 124 7.84 -0.43 14.38
C VAL A 124 9.30 -0.83 14.58
N ASN A 125 10.05 -0.03 15.37
CA ASN A 125 11.45 -0.27 15.71
C ASN A 125 12.36 -0.47 14.49
N MET A 126 12.02 0.12 13.36
CA MET A 126 12.75 -0.04 12.10
C MET A 126 12.90 -1.52 11.69
N ASN A 127 11.97 -2.37 12.11
CA ASN A 127 11.98 -3.78 11.78
C ASN A 127 11.63 -3.97 10.29
N THR A 128 12.48 -4.71 9.57
CA THR A 128 12.29 -4.98 8.14
C THR A 128 12.10 -6.47 7.86
N GLU A 129 11.87 -7.27 8.88
CA GLU A 129 11.63 -8.70 8.76
C GLU A 129 10.18 -8.99 8.37
N ASN A 130 9.94 -10.20 7.89
CA ASN A 130 8.57 -10.67 7.66
C ASN A 130 7.79 -10.59 8.97
N GLY A 131 6.60 -10.02 8.93
CA GLY A 131 5.77 -9.84 10.12
C GLY A 131 5.97 -8.50 10.83
N ALA A 132 6.87 -7.64 10.34
CA ALA A 132 7.08 -6.32 10.94
C ALA A 132 5.77 -5.54 10.93
N VAL A 133 5.43 -4.96 12.07
CA VAL A 133 4.17 -4.26 12.29
C VAL A 133 4.25 -2.84 11.77
N LEU A 134 3.15 -2.33 11.21
CA LEU A 134 3.06 -0.96 10.79
C LEU A 134 2.34 -0.11 11.82
N GLN A 135 2.79 1.11 11.95
CA GLN A 135 2.26 2.13 12.86
C GLN A 135 2.33 3.49 12.18
N ILE A 136 1.84 4.53 12.86
CA ILE A 136 2.19 5.89 12.49
C ILE A 136 3.18 6.44 13.52
N TRP A 137 4.07 7.32 13.06
CA TRP A 137 5.06 7.97 13.91
C TRP A 137 5.40 9.34 13.34
N ALA A 138 5.82 10.25 14.22
CA ALA A 138 6.24 11.58 13.80
C ALA A 138 7.29 11.47 12.69
N ASP A 139 7.24 12.39 11.74
CA ASP A 139 8.18 12.42 10.62
C ASP A 139 9.58 12.79 11.11
N VAL A 140 10.47 11.81 11.11
CA VAL A 140 11.87 11.98 11.50
C VAL A 140 12.82 11.65 10.34
N ASN A 141 12.29 11.55 9.12
CA ASN A 141 13.05 11.17 7.92
C ASN A 141 13.78 9.83 8.09
N GLY A 142 13.21 8.92 8.86
CA GLY A 142 13.76 7.58 9.05
C GLY A 142 13.57 6.72 7.80
N ASP A 143 14.51 5.80 7.54
CA ASP A 143 14.42 4.90 6.41
C ASP A 143 13.16 4.04 6.44
N ASN A 144 12.61 3.79 7.62
CA ASN A 144 11.38 3.03 7.84
C ASN A 144 10.12 3.86 7.58
N GLN A 145 10.25 5.09 7.09
CA GLN A 145 9.14 5.98 6.77
C GLN A 145 9.07 6.32 5.28
N TYR A 146 9.93 5.73 4.46
CA TYR A 146 9.93 5.91 3.02
C TYR A 146 9.43 4.65 2.34
N TRP A 147 8.61 4.83 1.32
CA TRP A 147 7.95 3.73 0.62
C TRP A 147 8.07 3.91 -0.88
N THR A 148 8.07 2.80 -1.60
CA THR A 148 8.01 2.81 -3.06
C THR A 148 6.68 2.21 -3.47
N ILE A 149 5.92 2.96 -4.26
CA ILE A 149 4.63 2.49 -4.78
C ILE A 149 4.87 1.98 -6.20
N ASN A 150 4.68 0.69 -6.41
CA ASN A 150 4.92 0.04 -7.70
C ASN A 150 3.61 -0.47 -8.28
N GLU A 151 3.34 -0.13 -9.53
CA GLU A 151 2.16 -0.64 -10.22
C GLU A 151 2.28 -2.15 -10.43
N VAL A 152 1.19 -2.87 -10.17
CA VAL A 152 1.11 -4.31 -10.43
C VAL A 152 0.76 -4.48 -11.90
N THR A 153 1.72 -5.00 -12.68
CA THR A 153 1.50 -5.26 -14.09
C THR A 153 0.82 -6.62 -14.24
N ARG A 154 -0.27 -6.66 -14.98
CA ARG A 154 -0.87 -7.93 -15.36
C ARG A 154 0.06 -8.64 -16.33
N LYS A 155 0.38 -9.88 -16.06
CA LYS A 155 0.95 -10.74 -17.08
C LYS A 155 -0.10 -10.92 -18.18
N PRO A 156 0.25 -10.78 -19.48
CA PRO A 156 -0.68 -11.11 -20.54
C PRO A 156 -1.15 -12.54 -20.33
N LYS A 157 -2.46 -12.76 -20.43
CA LYS A 157 -2.98 -14.11 -20.42
C LYS A 157 -2.45 -14.80 -21.70
N THR A 158 -1.69 -15.85 -21.54
CA THR A 158 -1.42 -16.76 -22.62
C THR A 158 -2.77 -17.36 -23.02
N SER A 159 -3.09 -17.27 -24.27
CA SER A 159 -4.36 -17.79 -24.75
C SER A 159 -4.40 -19.29 -24.72
N ALA A 160 -4.53 -19.57 -24.78
CA ALA A 160 -4.97 -20.40 -24.70
C ALA A 160 -5.58 -20.70 -24.52
N THR A 161 -5.28 -20.13 -24.76
CA THR A 161 -5.99 -20.18 -24.65
C THR A 161 -6.50 -20.03 -24.57
N ASN A 162 -6.14 -20.01 -24.88
CA ASN A 162 -6.78 -19.97 -24.76
C ASN A 162 -7.39 -19.97 -24.69
N PHE A 163 -7.26 -20.08 -24.96
CA PHE A 163 -8.01 -20.43 -25.00
C PHE A 163 -8.64 -20.49 -25.02
N SER A 164 -8.64 -20.74 -25.37
CA SER A 164 -9.32 -20.99 -25.58
C SER A 164 -9.74 -20.83 -25.70
N GLY A 165 -9.55 -21.10 -26.31
CA GLY A 165 -10.08 -21.18 -26.42
C GLY A 165 -10.21 -20.65 -26.62
N VAL A 166 -10.06 -21.05 -26.91
CA VAL A 166 -10.31 -20.86 -27.06
C VAL A 166 -10.16 -20.33 -27.05
N PHE A 167 -9.69 -19.96 -27.35
CA PHE A 167 -9.57 -19.99 -27.20
C PHE A 167 -9.69 -19.37 -27.32
N VAL A 168 -9.55 -19.43 -27.60
CA VAL A 168 -9.72 -19.21 -27.59
C VAL A 168 -9.57 -18.67 -27.64
N VAL A 169 -9.30 -18.49 -27.94
CA VAL A 169 -9.34 -18.16 -27.83
C VAL A 169 -9.18 -17.55 -27.78
N ASN A 170 -8.94 -17.26 -27.94
CA ASN A 170 -8.98 -16.72 -27.76
C ASN A 170 -8.86 -16.17 -27.56
N ALA A 171 -8.76 -15.74 -27.72
CA ALA A 171 -8.81 -15.29 -27.29
C ALA A 171 -8.96 -14.83 -27.31
N VAL A 172 -9.04 -14.25 -27.28
CA VAL A 172 -9.37 -13.94 -26.95
C VAL A 172 -9.59 -13.78 -26.61
#